data_ae92255aff7cc41b5d8a48b36241f34b
#
_entry.id   ae92255aff7cc41b5d8a48b36241f34b
#
_cell.length_a   1.000
_cell.length_b   1.000
_cell.length_c   1.000
_cell.angle_alpha   90.00
_cell.angle_beta   90.00
_cell.angle_gamma   90.00
#
_symmetry.space_group_name_H-M   'P 1'
#
loop_
_entity.id
_entity.type
_entity.pdbx_description
1 polymer ?
#
loop_
_entity_poly.entity_id
_entity_poly.type
_entity_poly.pdbx_seq_one_letter_code
_entity_poly.pdbx_strand_id
1 'polypeptide(L)'
;MLNYQVTPTESTGTWTELLGTLIKQGVKDVLLFVADGLVSLDEGLSGHFPNAKRQRCLVHAGRNLMNKVRVKDRKAVINDFKQVHRATNRQEAELKLNDFANNWHQTYPKLIKNLLKMPNLLTFLDFPPAIRGSLYSTNLIENFNKHLKRNTNHKEQFPTENSLDRFLVSQFNVCNDKSMKRIHRGFKGLQDTLESSFI
;
A
#
# COMPACT_ATOMS: atom_id res chain seq x y z
N MET A 1 -7.33 12.53 -1.19
CA MET A 1 -6.19 12.66 -0.26
C MET A 1 -6.71 13.22 1.03
N LEU A 2 -6.48 12.57 2.16
CA LEU A 2 -7.00 13.01 3.45
C LEU A 2 -6.03 13.92 4.19
N ASN A 3 -4.76 13.58 4.18
CA ASN A 3 -3.72 14.33 4.88
C ASN A 3 -2.34 14.12 4.25
N TYR A 4 -1.38 14.98 4.59
CA TYR A 4 0.03 14.88 4.23
C TYR A 4 0.88 15.58 5.28
N GLN A 5 2.15 15.23 5.30
CA GLN A 5 3.14 15.92 6.12
C GLN A 5 4.46 16.04 5.34
N VAL A 6 5.09 17.21 5.42
CA VAL A 6 6.42 17.44 4.88
C VAL A 6 7.40 17.25 6.02
N THR A 7 8.30 16.29 5.90
CA THR A 7 9.24 15.92 6.96
C THR A 7 10.54 15.43 6.35
N PRO A 8 11.69 15.68 6.98
CA PRO A 8 12.96 15.15 6.51
C PRO A 8 13.10 13.64 6.64
N THR A 9 12.33 12.99 7.55
CA THR A 9 12.41 11.55 7.82
C THR A 9 11.04 10.92 8.08
N GLU A 10 10.88 9.67 7.68
CA GLU A 10 9.71 8.83 7.97
C GLU A 10 9.92 8.07 9.29
N SER A 11 9.80 8.78 10.42
CA SER A 11 9.92 8.19 11.76
C SER A 11 8.58 7.73 12.31
N THR A 12 8.60 6.89 13.36
CA THR A 12 7.39 6.49 14.10
C THR A 12 6.65 7.71 14.65
N GLY A 13 7.37 8.73 15.15
CA GLY A 13 6.78 9.98 15.62
C GLY A 13 6.03 10.72 14.53
N THR A 14 6.61 10.83 13.33
CA THR A 14 5.97 11.45 12.16
C THR A 14 4.65 10.74 11.78
N TRP A 15 4.67 9.41 11.75
CA TRP A 15 3.46 8.63 11.48
C TRP A 15 2.41 8.77 12.57
N THR A 16 2.83 8.75 13.84
CA THR A 16 1.95 8.96 15.00
C THR A 16 1.22 10.30 14.92
N GLU A 17 1.93 11.37 14.58
CA GLU A 17 1.36 12.70 14.42
C GLU A 17 0.38 12.77 13.25
N LEU A 18 0.77 12.23 12.09
CA LEU A 18 -0.09 12.19 10.90
C LEU A 18 -1.39 11.41 11.15
N LEU A 19 -1.31 10.24 11.77
CA LEU A 19 -2.46 9.41 12.11
C LEU A 19 -3.35 10.06 13.17
N GLY A 20 -2.76 10.71 14.18
CA GLY A 20 -3.49 11.49 15.18
C GLY A 20 -4.26 12.65 14.56
N THR A 21 -3.71 13.27 13.51
CA THR A 21 -4.42 14.33 12.76
C THR A 21 -5.63 13.76 12.00
N LEU A 22 -5.57 12.56 11.45
CA LEU A 22 -6.73 11.91 10.82
C LEU A 22 -7.89 11.71 11.81
N ILE A 23 -7.57 11.28 13.04
CA ILE A 23 -8.58 11.14 14.10
C ILE A 23 -9.22 12.49 14.43
N LYS A 24 -8.42 13.56 14.56
CA LYS A 24 -8.93 14.94 14.79
C LYS A 24 -9.81 15.42 13.63
N GLN A 25 -9.57 14.96 12.42
CA GLN A 25 -10.39 15.24 11.23
C GLN A 25 -11.68 14.40 11.16
N GLY A 26 -11.93 13.54 12.14
CA GLY A 26 -13.17 12.75 12.27
C GLY A 26 -13.09 11.34 11.70
N VAL A 27 -11.89 10.85 11.30
CA VAL A 27 -11.71 9.44 10.93
C VAL A 27 -11.79 8.60 12.21
N LYS A 28 -12.86 7.81 12.36
CA LYS A 28 -13.10 6.96 13.53
C LYS A 28 -12.51 5.57 13.34
N ASP A 29 -12.82 4.96 12.22
CA ASP A 29 -12.46 3.58 11.91
C ASP A 29 -11.81 3.47 10.54
N VAL A 30 -10.87 2.54 10.43
CA VAL A 30 -10.21 2.18 9.18
C VAL A 30 -10.19 0.66 9.08
N LEU A 31 -10.74 0.11 7.99
CA LEU A 31 -10.75 -1.33 7.75
C LEU A 31 -9.37 -1.88 7.38
N LEU A 32 -8.65 -1.15 6.55
CA LEU A 32 -7.40 -1.64 5.97
C LEU A 32 -6.42 -0.52 5.68
N PHE A 33 -5.19 -0.70 6.12
CA PHE A 33 -4.04 0.06 5.63
C PHE A 33 -3.23 -0.77 4.64
N VAL A 34 -2.90 -0.17 3.51
CA VAL A 34 -2.03 -0.78 2.49
C VAL A 34 -0.71 -0.01 2.45
N ALA A 35 0.39 -0.66 2.76
CA ALA A 35 1.71 -0.03 2.84
C ALA A 35 2.81 -0.94 2.29
N ASP A 36 4.00 -0.38 2.07
CA ASP A 36 5.19 -1.11 1.62
C ASP A 36 5.91 -1.87 2.74
N GLY A 37 5.47 -1.67 3.99
CA GLY A 37 5.94 -2.41 5.18
C GLY A 37 7.03 -1.70 5.95
N LEU A 38 6.89 -0.40 6.10
CA LEU A 38 7.69 0.39 7.03
C LEU A 38 7.32 0.03 8.48
N VAL A 39 8.31 -0.36 9.25
CA VAL A 39 8.13 -0.72 10.68
C VAL A 39 7.59 0.46 11.48
N SER A 40 8.12 1.67 11.21
CA SER A 40 7.69 2.91 11.86
C SER A 40 6.21 3.22 11.64
N LEU A 41 5.66 2.90 10.47
CA LEU A 41 4.23 3.02 10.19
C LEU A 41 3.41 1.99 10.96
N ASP A 42 3.88 0.73 11.00
CA ASP A 42 3.19 -0.35 11.72
C ASP A 42 3.06 -0.06 13.23
N GLU A 43 4.10 0.53 13.83
CA GLU A 43 4.08 0.99 15.22
C GLU A 43 3.07 2.12 15.44
N GLY A 44 3.07 3.15 14.59
CA GLY A 44 2.12 4.26 14.64
C GLY A 44 0.66 3.79 14.50
N LEU A 45 0.39 2.86 13.57
CA LEU A 45 -0.94 2.30 13.35
C LEU A 45 -1.48 1.54 14.57
N SER A 46 -0.62 0.81 15.29
CA SER A 46 -1.03 0.03 16.46
C SER A 46 -1.58 0.91 17.58
N GLY A 47 -1.10 2.14 17.72
CA GLY A 47 -1.58 3.08 18.74
C GLY A 47 -2.87 3.83 18.36
N HIS A 48 -3.14 4.04 17.07
CA HIS A 48 -4.23 4.89 16.61
C HIS A 48 -5.41 4.11 16.01
N PHE A 49 -5.13 3.01 15.31
CA PHE A 49 -6.12 2.17 14.64
C PHE A 49 -5.82 0.70 14.92
N PRO A 50 -5.96 0.21 16.17
CA PRO A 50 -5.58 -1.14 16.58
C PRO A 50 -6.36 -2.23 15.84
N ASN A 51 -7.62 -1.97 15.48
CA ASN A 51 -8.51 -2.91 14.80
C ASN A 51 -8.32 -2.92 13.27
N ALA A 52 -7.59 -1.96 12.72
CA ALA A 52 -7.37 -1.89 11.28
C ALA A 52 -6.50 -3.05 10.80
N LYS A 53 -6.98 -3.77 9.79
CA LYS A 53 -6.15 -4.76 9.10
C LYS A 53 -5.01 -4.08 8.35
N ARG A 54 -3.95 -4.83 8.11
CA ARG A 54 -2.78 -4.35 7.38
C ARG A 54 -2.55 -5.24 6.17
N GLN A 55 -2.26 -4.64 5.04
CA GLN A 55 -1.87 -5.33 3.81
C GLN A 55 -0.51 -4.82 3.36
N ARG A 56 0.45 -5.72 3.21
CA ARG A 56 1.72 -5.38 2.59
C ARG A 56 1.55 -5.26 1.07
N CYS A 57 2.06 -4.19 0.49
CA CYS A 57 1.99 -3.99 -0.96
C CYS A 57 2.71 -5.11 -1.72
N LEU A 58 1.95 -5.93 -2.45
CA LEU A 58 2.51 -7.05 -3.22
C LEU A 58 3.37 -6.58 -4.41
N VAL A 59 3.10 -5.39 -4.94
CA VAL A 59 3.91 -4.79 -6.00
C VAL A 59 5.30 -4.45 -5.48
N HIS A 60 5.41 -3.85 -4.28
CA HIS A 60 6.70 -3.60 -3.63
C HIS A 60 7.42 -4.89 -3.25
N ALA A 61 6.69 -5.89 -2.72
CA ALA A 61 7.27 -7.21 -2.45
C ALA A 61 7.85 -7.83 -3.73
N GLY A 62 7.12 -7.79 -4.84
CA GLY A 62 7.60 -8.27 -6.14
C GLY A 62 8.80 -7.49 -6.69
N ARG A 63 8.81 -6.15 -6.55
CA ARG A 63 9.99 -5.32 -6.92
C ARG A 63 11.22 -5.69 -6.09
N ASN A 64 11.04 -5.89 -4.78
CA ASN A 64 12.12 -6.32 -3.90
C ASN A 64 12.67 -7.70 -4.28
N LEU A 65 11.80 -8.63 -4.70
CA LEU A 65 12.23 -9.93 -5.24
C LEU A 65 13.07 -9.72 -6.50
N MET A 66 12.58 -8.97 -7.49
CA MET A 66 13.30 -8.71 -8.76
C MET A 66 14.67 -8.07 -8.55
N ASN A 67 14.80 -7.18 -7.56
CA ASN A 67 16.07 -6.49 -7.27
C ASN A 67 17.11 -7.40 -6.61
N LYS A 68 16.69 -8.52 -6.02
CA LYS A 68 17.55 -9.46 -5.27
C LYS A 68 17.83 -10.76 -6.01
N VAL A 69 17.27 -10.93 -7.21
CA VAL A 69 17.54 -12.10 -8.07
C VAL A 69 18.36 -11.73 -9.29
N ARG A 70 19.04 -12.73 -9.88
CA ARG A 70 19.81 -12.56 -11.11
C ARG A 70 18.92 -12.10 -12.25
N VAL A 71 19.44 -11.27 -13.15
CA VAL A 71 18.69 -10.71 -14.26
C VAL A 71 17.95 -11.77 -15.10
N LYS A 72 18.63 -12.91 -15.36
CA LYS A 72 18.06 -14.04 -16.12
C LYS A 72 16.83 -14.66 -15.46
N ASP A 73 16.74 -14.62 -14.12
CA ASP A 73 15.67 -15.27 -13.35
C ASP A 73 14.48 -14.34 -13.04
N ARG A 74 14.66 -13.02 -13.23
CA ARG A 74 13.64 -12.00 -12.87
C ARG A 74 12.28 -12.27 -13.47
N LYS A 75 12.22 -12.62 -14.75
CA LYS A 75 10.95 -12.87 -15.46
C LYS A 75 10.21 -14.08 -14.89
N ALA A 76 10.94 -15.17 -14.64
CA ALA A 76 10.36 -16.38 -14.06
C ALA A 76 9.92 -16.16 -12.61
N VAL A 77 10.78 -15.59 -11.76
CA VAL A 77 10.47 -15.29 -10.35
C VAL A 77 9.21 -14.42 -10.23
N ILE A 78 9.12 -13.33 -11.01
CA ILE A 78 7.96 -12.44 -10.89
C ILE A 78 6.68 -13.06 -11.44
N ASN A 79 6.76 -13.92 -12.47
CA ASN A 79 5.60 -14.62 -13.00
C ASN A 79 5.07 -15.64 -11.99
N ASP A 80 5.95 -16.38 -11.33
CA ASP A 80 5.56 -17.32 -10.27
C ASP A 80 4.96 -16.58 -9.08
N PHE A 81 5.59 -15.49 -8.62
CA PHE A 81 5.05 -14.69 -7.52
C PHE A 81 3.68 -14.07 -7.83
N LYS A 82 3.43 -13.69 -9.09
CA LYS A 82 2.13 -13.18 -9.51
C LYS A 82 1.00 -14.19 -9.34
N GLN A 83 1.26 -15.49 -9.31
CA GLN A 83 0.21 -16.49 -9.09
C GLN A 83 -0.40 -16.36 -7.69
N VAL A 84 0.37 -15.93 -6.70
CA VAL A 84 -0.08 -15.73 -5.31
C VAL A 84 -1.24 -14.72 -5.25
N HIS A 85 -1.11 -13.55 -5.89
CA HIS A 85 -2.18 -12.55 -5.83
C HIS A 85 -3.31 -12.75 -6.85
N ARG A 86 -3.18 -13.73 -7.75
CA ARG A 86 -4.24 -14.17 -8.65
C ARG A 86 -5.14 -15.26 -8.04
N ALA A 87 -4.74 -15.79 -6.90
CA ALA A 87 -5.51 -16.80 -6.19
C ALA A 87 -6.91 -16.28 -5.81
N THR A 88 -7.88 -17.15 -5.86
CA THR A 88 -9.29 -16.83 -5.60
C THR A 88 -9.63 -16.81 -4.11
N ASN A 89 -8.88 -17.57 -3.31
CA ASN A 89 -9.05 -17.66 -1.86
C ASN A 89 -7.70 -17.82 -1.16
N ARG A 90 -7.72 -17.76 0.18
CA ARG A 90 -6.53 -17.85 1.02
C ARG A 90 -5.79 -19.15 0.87
N GLN A 91 -6.51 -20.28 0.87
CA GLN A 91 -5.90 -21.60 0.76
C GLN A 91 -5.12 -21.76 -0.55
N GLU A 92 -5.71 -21.33 -1.66
CA GLU A 92 -5.03 -21.33 -2.97
C GLU A 92 -3.80 -20.43 -2.96
N ALA A 93 -3.89 -19.23 -2.36
CA ALA A 93 -2.77 -18.30 -2.27
C ALA A 93 -1.61 -18.85 -1.44
N GLU A 94 -1.90 -19.53 -0.34
CA GLU A 94 -0.90 -20.20 0.50
C GLU A 94 -0.24 -21.37 -0.26
N LEU A 95 -0.99 -22.15 -1.01
CA LEU A 95 -0.44 -23.20 -1.89
C LEU A 95 0.49 -22.57 -2.94
N LYS A 96 0.06 -21.50 -3.63
CA LYS A 96 0.89 -20.81 -4.63
C LYS A 96 2.15 -20.19 -4.01
N LEU A 97 2.07 -19.69 -2.78
CA LEU A 97 3.23 -19.16 -2.06
C LEU A 97 4.21 -20.27 -1.68
N ASN A 98 3.70 -21.44 -1.29
CA ASN A 98 4.53 -22.60 -1.00
C ASN A 98 5.18 -23.15 -2.27
N ASP A 99 4.45 -23.27 -3.39
CA ASP A 99 4.99 -23.64 -4.69
C ASP A 99 6.12 -22.70 -5.10
N PHE A 100 5.89 -21.39 -4.98
CA PHE A 100 6.91 -20.37 -5.23
C PHE A 100 8.14 -20.58 -4.36
N ALA A 101 7.95 -20.84 -3.07
CA ALA A 101 9.05 -21.08 -2.14
C ALA A 101 9.85 -22.32 -2.53
N ASN A 102 9.19 -23.42 -2.86
CA ASN A 102 9.83 -24.67 -3.27
C ASN A 102 10.63 -24.51 -4.57
N ASN A 103 10.11 -23.79 -5.56
CA ASN A 103 10.76 -23.54 -6.84
C ASN A 103 12.07 -22.74 -6.67
N TRP A 104 12.11 -21.80 -5.71
CA TRP A 104 13.19 -20.82 -5.62
C TRP A 104 14.07 -20.94 -4.37
N HIS A 105 13.70 -21.76 -3.38
CA HIS A 105 14.44 -21.88 -2.12
C HIS A 105 15.89 -22.31 -2.30
N GLN A 106 16.17 -23.28 -3.19
CA GLN A 106 17.55 -23.75 -3.40
C GLN A 106 18.43 -22.66 -4.02
N THR A 107 17.87 -21.86 -4.93
CA THR A 107 18.62 -20.80 -5.62
C THR A 107 18.77 -19.53 -4.80
N TYR A 108 17.73 -19.19 -4.01
CA TYR A 108 17.64 -17.93 -3.26
C TYR A 108 17.15 -18.16 -1.81
N PRO A 109 17.83 -18.97 -0.98
CA PRO A 109 17.32 -19.41 0.33
C PRO A 109 17.02 -18.25 1.29
N LYS A 110 17.92 -17.25 1.38
CA LYS A 110 17.73 -16.08 2.25
C LYS A 110 16.54 -15.21 1.81
N LEU A 111 16.37 -15.07 0.50
CA LEU A 111 15.29 -14.26 -0.08
C LEU A 111 13.94 -14.90 0.21
N ILE A 112 13.81 -16.19 -0.02
CA ILE A 112 12.57 -16.95 0.22
C ILE A 112 12.24 -16.98 1.71
N LYS A 113 13.22 -17.25 2.58
CA LYS A 113 13.03 -17.20 4.03
C LYS A 113 12.50 -15.85 4.50
N ASN A 114 13.02 -14.75 3.95
CA ASN A 114 12.56 -13.40 4.28
C ASN A 114 11.15 -13.13 3.77
N LEU A 115 10.80 -13.58 2.56
CA LEU A 115 9.46 -13.44 1.99
C LEU A 115 8.42 -14.16 2.84
N LEU A 116 8.68 -15.42 3.22
CA LEU A 116 7.76 -16.23 4.03
C LEU A 116 7.56 -15.67 5.45
N LYS A 117 8.50 -14.89 5.96
CA LYS A 117 8.37 -14.19 7.25
C LYS A 117 7.64 -12.85 7.15
N MET A 118 7.35 -12.36 5.95
CA MET A 118 6.64 -11.10 5.80
C MET A 118 5.19 -11.23 6.27
N PRO A 119 4.78 -10.46 7.27
CA PRO A 119 3.39 -10.46 7.71
C PRO A 119 2.48 -9.79 6.66
N ASN A 120 1.21 -10.11 6.72
CA ASN A 120 0.15 -9.38 6.02
C ASN A 120 0.26 -9.37 4.48
N LEU A 121 0.85 -10.40 3.87
CA LEU A 121 0.91 -10.53 2.41
C LEU A 121 -0.45 -10.88 1.79
N LEU A 122 -1.29 -11.63 2.50
CA LEU A 122 -2.53 -12.22 1.99
C LEU A 122 -3.80 -11.60 2.59
N THR A 123 -3.69 -10.51 3.34
CA THR A 123 -4.83 -9.86 4.02
C THR A 123 -5.90 -9.37 3.04
N PHE A 124 -5.52 -8.99 1.82
CA PHE A 124 -6.46 -8.57 0.78
C PHE A 124 -7.52 -9.64 0.44
N LEU A 125 -7.24 -10.92 0.71
CA LEU A 125 -8.15 -12.04 0.49
C LEU A 125 -9.32 -12.08 1.50
N ASP A 126 -9.20 -11.39 2.62
CA ASP A 126 -10.29 -11.23 3.59
C ASP A 126 -11.42 -10.33 3.07
N PHE A 127 -11.21 -9.68 1.95
CA PHE A 127 -12.14 -8.71 1.36
C PHE A 127 -12.82 -9.27 0.10
N PRO A 128 -13.97 -8.70 -0.29
CA PRO A 128 -14.71 -9.12 -1.48
C PRO A 128 -13.83 -9.11 -2.74
N PRO A 129 -13.95 -10.13 -3.62
CA PRO A 129 -13.11 -10.27 -4.81
C PRO A 129 -13.08 -9.03 -5.71
N ALA A 130 -14.22 -8.32 -5.81
CA ALA A 130 -14.37 -7.14 -6.66
C ALA A 130 -13.42 -5.98 -6.32
N ILE A 131 -12.96 -5.87 -5.06
CA ILE A 131 -12.08 -4.79 -4.61
C ILE A 131 -10.63 -5.23 -4.39
N ARG A 132 -10.33 -6.54 -4.37
CA ARG A 132 -8.99 -7.08 -4.07
C ARG A 132 -7.90 -6.48 -4.96
N GLY A 133 -8.21 -6.23 -6.24
CA GLY A 133 -7.29 -5.58 -7.18
C GLY A 133 -6.79 -4.19 -6.73
N SER A 134 -7.60 -3.49 -5.91
CA SER A 134 -7.23 -2.19 -5.35
C SER A 134 -6.54 -2.30 -4.00
N LEU A 135 -6.60 -3.45 -3.32
CA LEU A 135 -6.15 -3.62 -1.94
C LEU A 135 -4.74 -4.18 -1.81
N TYR A 136 -4.23 -4.92 -2.79
CA TYR A 136 -2.91 -5.52 -2.70
C TYR A 136 -1.77 -4.59 -3.17
N SER A 137 -2.06 -3.35 -3.56
CA SER A 137 -1.02 -2.43 -4.03
C SER A 137 -1.25 -0.98 -3.64
N THR A 138 -0.15 -0.24 -3.53
CA THR A 138 -0.12 1.21 -3.30
C THR A 138 -0.09 2.01 -4.61
N ASN A 139 -0.49 1.43 -5.73
CA ASN A 139 -0.39 2.05 -7.05
C ASN A 139 -1.10 3.40 -7.16
N LEU A 140 -2.21 3.59 -6.45
CA LEU A 140 -2.95 4.86 -6.47
C LEU A 140 -2.10 6.00 -5.90
N ILE A 141 -1.51 5.79 -4.71
CA ILE A 141 -0.66 6.80 -4.07
C ILE A 141 0.66 6.97 -4.84
N GLU A 142 1.23 5.88 -5.39
CA GLU A 142 2.43 5.97 -6.22
C GLU A 142 2.20 6.79 -7.49
N ASN A 143 1.07 6.62 -8.16
CA ASN A 143 0.71 7.39 -9.35
C ASN A 143 0.54 8.87 -8.99
N PHE A 144 -0.14 9.16 -7.87
CA PHE A 144 -0.25 10.52 -7.39
C PHE A 144 1.14 11.12 -7.11
N ASN A 145 2.00 10.42 -6.38
CA ASN A 145 3.36 10.88 -6.07
C ASN A 145 4.21 11.11 -7.34
N LYS A 146 4.04 10.29 -8.38
CA LYS A 146 4.69 10.53 -9.69
C LYS A 146 4.22 11.82 -10.34
N HIS A 147 2.91 12.11 -10.30
CA HIS A 147 2.37 13.36 -10.82
C HIS A 147 2.87 14.55 -10.01
N LEU A 148 2.83 14.44 -8.68
CA LEU A 148 3.32 15.46 -7.77
C LEU A 148 4.80 15.77 -8.05
N LYS A 149 5.67 14.76 -8.09
CA LYS A 149 7.09 14.90 -8.38
C LYS A 149 7.33 15.54 -9.76
N ARG A 150 6.57 15.16 -10.78
CA ARG A 150 6.68 15.76 -12.11
C ARG A 150 6.34 17.25 -12.07
N ASN A 151 5.25 17.62 -11.41
CA ASN A 151 4.83 19.01 -11.28
C ASN A 151 5.78 19.83 -10.40
N THR A 152 6.37 19.23 -9.37
CA THR A 152 7.39 19.85 -8.52
C THR A 152 8.68 20.11 -9.30
N ASN A 153 9.10 19.16 -10.17
CA ASN A 153 10.31 19.31 -10.97
C ASN A 153 10.22 20.46 -12.00
N HIS A 154 9.01 20.96 -12.32
CA HIS A 154 8.82 22.17 -13.14
C HIS A 154 9.01 23.47 -12.33
N LYS A 155 9.15 23.39 -11.01
CA LYS A 155 9.46 24.47 -10.12
C LYS A 155 10.93 24.40 -9.72
N GLU A 156 11.71 25.39 -10.03
CA GLU A 156 13.15 25.40 -9.69
C GLU A 156 13.34 25.40 -8.18
N GLN A 157 12.52 26.18 -7.46
CA GLN A 157 12.52 26.25 -6.00
C GLN A 157 11.18 26.75 -5.43
N PHE A 158 10.99 26.56 -4.15
CA PHE A 158 9.92 27.17 -3.37
C PHE A 158 10.54 28.19 -2.43
N PRO A 159 10.20 29.51 -2.57
CA PRO A 159 10.83 30.56 -1.77
C PRO A 159 10.58 30.43 -0.26
N THR A 160 9.47 29.82 0.12
CA THR A 160 9.07 29.59 1.52
C THR A 160 8.35 28.27 1.69
N GLU A 161 8.30 27.72 2.92
CA GLU A 161 7.50 26.56 3.25
C GLU A 161 6.00 26.77 2.92
N ASN A 162 5.48 27.97 3.18
CA ASN A 162 4.11 28.32 2.81
C ASN A 162 3.84 28.28 1.30
N SER A 163 4.84 28.55 0.46
CA SER A 163 4.70 28.46 -0.99
C SER A 163 4.65 26.99 -1.43
N LEU A 164 5.44 26.13 -0.80
CA LEU A 164 5.39 24.67 -1.00
C LEU A 164 4.04 24.11 -0.55
N ASP A 165 3.59 24.49 0.64
CA ASP A 165 2.31 24.03 1.20
C ASP A 165 1.11 24.38 0.29
N ARG A 166 0.99 25.65 -0.13
CA ARG A 166 -0.05 26.09 -1.08
C ARG A 166 0.01 25.30 -2.39
N PHE A 167 1.20 25.03 -2.89
CA PHE A 167 1.36 24.20 -4.10
C PHE A 167 0.86 22.78 -3.86
N LEU A 168 1.25 22.12 -2.76
CA LEU A 168 0.82 20.77 -2.40
C LEU A 168 -0.70 20.69 -2.26
N VAL A 169 -1.31 21.61 -1.52
CA VAL A 169 -2.77 21.72 -1.36
C VAL A 169 -3.47 21.84 -2.70
N SER A 170 -2.96 22.68 -3.62
CA SER A 170 -3.53 22.81 -4.95
C SER A 170 -3.51 21.50 -5.74
N GLN A 171 -2.41 20.73 -5.65
CA GLN A 171 -2.30 19.42 -6.31
C GLN A 171 -3.26 18.39 -5.70
N PHE A 172 -3.42 18.40 -4.37
CA PHE A 172 -4.36 17.52 -3.67
C PHE A 172 -5.82 17.85 -4.06
N ASN A 173 -6.20 19.12 -4.12
CA ASN A 173 -7.54 19.52 -4.52
C ASN A 173 -7.86 19.05 -5.95
N VAL A 174 -6.95 19.25 -6.90
CA VAL A 174 -7.13 18.76 -8.28
C VAL A 174 -7.27 17.23 -8.32
N CYS A 175 -6.52 16.51 -7.50
CA CYS A 175 -6.63 15.06 -7.40
C CYS A 175 -7.97 14.63 -6.79
N ASN A 176 -8.40 15.28 -5.71
CA ASN A 176 -9.66 15.01 -5.02
C ASN A 176 -10.85 15.27 -5.91
N ASP A 177 -10.91 16.41 -6.60
CA ASP A 177 -11.99 16.77 -7.53
C ASP A 177 -12.17 15.73 -8.64
N LYS A 178 -11.05 15.21 -9.17
CA LYS A 178 -11.06 14.13 -10.17
C LYS A 178 -11.54 12.80 -9.58
N SER A 179 -11.14 12.51 -8.36
CA SER A 179 -11.42 11.24 -7.69
C SER A 179 -12.87 11.17 -7.20
N MET A 180 -13.41 12.26 -6.66
CA MET A 180 -14.80 12.33 -6.18
C MET A 180 -15.84 12.20 -7.30
N LYS A 181 -15.47 12.52 -8.54
CA LYS A 181 -16.34 12.33 -9.72
C LYS A 181 -16.36 10.89 -10.23
N ARG A 182 -15.60 9.98 -9.63
CA ARG A 182 -15.45 8.59 -10.10
C ARG A 182 -15.74 7.62 -8.97
N ILE A 183 -16.63 6.68 -9.21
CA ILE A 183 -16.81 5.51 -8.35
C ILE A 183 -16.00 4.38 -8.95
N HIS A 184 -15.08 3.83 -8.17
CA HIS A 184 -14.36 2.62 -8.58
C HIS A 184 -15.37 1.47 -8.69
N ARG A 185 -15.46 0.86 -9.88
CA ARG A 185 -16.50 -0.14 -10.19
C ARG A 185 -16.60 -1.27 -9.17
N GLY A 186 -15.46 -1.72 -8.63
CA GLY A 186 -15.42 -2.79 -7.63
C GLY A 186 -16.05 -2.43 -6.28
N PHE A 187 -16.16 -1.14 -5.92
CA PHE A 187 -16.75 -0.68 -4.66
C PHE A 187 -18.25 -0.40 -4.76
N LYS A 188 -18.79 -0.32 -5.98
CA LYS A 188 -20.22 -0.05 -6.17
C LYS A 188 -21.05 -1.20 -5.61
N GLY A 189 -21.94 -0.89 -4.67
CA GLY A 189 -22.83 -1.87 -4.03
C GLY A 189 -22.20 -2.74 -2.95
N LEU A 190 -20.97 -2.41 -2.50
CA LEU A 190 -20.32 -3.12 -1.39
C LEU A 190 -20.32 -2.34 -0.06
N GLN A 191 -20.98 -1.18 0.01
CA GLN A 191 -20.95 -0.34 1.20
C GLN A 191 -21.42 -1.11 2.43
N ASP A 192 -22.62 -1.70 2.40
CA ASP A 192 -23.20 -2.44 3.51
C ASP A 192 -22.33 -3.65 3.93
N THR A 193 -21.72 -4.34 2.94
CA THR A 193 -20.81 -5.45 3.20
C THR A 193 -19.54 -4.99 3.92
N LEU A 194 -19.02 -3.83 3.56
CA LEU A 194 -17.82 -3.28 4.20
C LEU A 194 -18.15 -2.68 5.57
N GLU A 195 -19.29 -2.02 5.72
CA GLU A 195 -19.75 -1.49 7.01
C GLU A 195 -19.98 -2.61 8.03
N SER A 196 -20.55 -3.74 7.61
CA SER A 196 -20.69 -4.92 8.48
C SER A 196 -19.36 -5.52 8.95
N SER A 197 -18.25 -5.17 8.30
CA SER A 197 -16.91 -5.62 8.68
C SER A 197 -16.29 -4.79 9.83
N PHE A 198 -16.98 -3.73 10.28
CA PHE A 198 -16.60 -2.94 11.46
C PHE A 198 -17.23 -3.47 12.76
N ILE A 199 -18.16 -4.41 12.67
CA ILE A 199 -18.84 -5.05 13.80
C ILE A 199 -18.10 -6.35 14.15
#